data_945f4169d26909eaffaf5765e63614c7
#
_entry.id   945f4169d26909eaffaf5765e63614c7
#
_cell.length_a   1.000
_cell.length_b   1.000
_cell.length_c   1.000
_cell.angle_alpha   90.00
_cell.angle_beta   90.00
_cell.angle_gamma   90.00
#
_symmetry.space_group_name_H-M   'P 1'
#
loop_
_entity.id
_entity.type
_entity.pdbx_description
1 polymer ?
#
loop_
_entity_poly.entity_id
_entity_poly.type
_entity_poly.pdbx_seq_one_letter_code
_entity_poly.pdbx_strand_id
1 'polypeptide(L)'
;MTTRRFFLGGITASAVAATLAACGQEVPTTPVAATGTPEAYSALDSERLASILERIKTGLAQADTARTADSLKGYLVGPAARVRAEQYALASALSEDSRINQIVLDSAAGAAGLASDFPRTAVVVSQKADDAKAPWIMVLSQDEARANFELWAWGQLFPGARVPETPTAAAGTEAITADSTGLVSTPTDVLAAYVDALNNPSGPNATTFANDQDRIRSQVATDRSINDQVTAAGTVTVPAAAGTDGFRGLRTADGGAIVMTTLTYTTEFKRTVKDAGFQAGQTLGKMLGGDDAVRGTVTATYDAMIAFSIPVEGSSDSPAALGGSV
;
A
#
# COMPACT_ATOMS: atom_id res chain seq x y z
N MET A 1 -53.20 51.60 29.89
CA MET A 1 -53.73 52.81 29.31
C MET A 1 -53.66 52.68 27.82
N THR A 2 -54.82 52.31 27.24
CA THR A 2 -55.63 53.12 26.31
C THR A 2 -54.95 53.48 25.01
N THR A 3 -55.42 53.27 23.82
CA THR A 3 -56.77 53.05 23.28
C THR A 3 -56.70 52.67 21.79
N ARG A 4 -57.62 51.84 21.37
CA ARG A 4 -58.14 51.57 20.03
C ARG A 4 -58.31 52.81 19.13
N ARG A 5 -58.21 52.63 17.81
CA ARG A 5 -59.28 53.02 16.91
C ARG A 5 -59.20 52.39 15.51
N PHE A 6 -60.25 51.72 15.12
CA PHE A 6 -60.64 51.31 13.76
C PHE A 6 -60.91 52.51 12.90
N PHE A 7 -60.73 52.40 11.56
CA PHE A 7 -61.55 53.01 10.55
C PHE A 7 -61.62 52.11 9.32
N LEU A 8 -62.89 51.68 9.05
CA LEU A 8 -63.33 51.14 7.78
C LEU A 8 -63.59 52.30 6.80
N GLY A 9 -63.31 52.10 5.54
CA GLY A 9 -63.74 52.94 4.45
C GLY A 9 -63.48 52.29 3.12
N GLY A 10 -64.50 51.65 2.55
CA GLY A 10 -64.54 51.14 1.19
C GLY A 10 -64.80 52.23 0.19
N ILE A 11 -64.54 51.95 -1.12
CA ILE A 11 -65.30 52.38 -2.31
C ILE A 11 -64.63 51.86 -3.58
N THR A 12 -65.31 50.93 -4.25
CA THR A 12 -65.58 50.74 -5.71
C THR A 12 -64.52 51.01 -6.78
N ALA A 13 -64.25 49.97 -7.51
CA ALA A 13 -64.26 49.77 -8.97
C ALA A 13 -63.71 50.84 -9.90
N SER A 14 -62.65 50.44 -10.65
CA SER A 14 -62.64 50.67 -12.10
C SER A 14 -61.57 49.73 -12.74
N ALA A 15 -62.06 48.90 -13.66
CA ALA A 15 -61.28 48.03 -14.51
C ALA A 15 -60.44 48.85 -15.52
N VAL A 16 -59.12 48.67 -15.54
CA VAL A 16 -58.36 48.99 -16.72
C VAL A 16 -57.47 47.76 -17.00
N ALA A 17 -57.85 47.06 -18.05
CA ALA A 17 -57.09 45.98 -18.62
C ALA A 17 -55.88 46.61 -19.35
N ALA A 18 -54.69 46.56 -18.71
CA ALA A 18 -53.44 46.80 -19.37
C ALA A 18 -52.81 45.41 -19.58
N THR A 19 -52.84 44.95 -20.82
CA THR A 19 -52.08 43.80 -21.28
C THR A 19 -50.58 44.15 -21.28
N LEU A 20 -49.90 43.88 -20.19
CA LEU A 20 -48.46 43.83 -20.17
C LEU A 20 -48.08 42.41 -20.63
N ALA A 21 -47.62 42.31 -21.88
CA ALA A 21 -46.85 41.16 -22.34
C ALA A 21 -45.56 41.12 -21.54
N ALA A 22 -45.58 40.44 -20.39
CA ALA A 22 -44.39 40.04 -19.68
C ALA A 22 -43.72 38.94 -20.51
N CYS A 23 -42.60 39.22 -21.13
CA CYS A 23 -41.68 38.22 -21.58
C CYS A 23 -41.36 37.35 -20.36
N GLY A 24 -41.94 36.15 -20.35
CA GLY A 24 -41.66 35.13 -19.34
C GLY A 24 -40.20 34.74 -19.50
N GLN A 25 -39.37 35.28 -18.65
CA GLN A 25 -38.04 34.74 -18.41
C GLN A 25 -38.29 33.39 -17.76
N GLU A 26 -38.02 32.29 -18.48
CA GLU A 26 -38.06 30.96 -17.91
C GLU A 26 -37.12 30.95 -16.71
N VAL A 27 -37.69 30.77 -15.53
CA VAL A 27 -36.89 30.54 -14.31
C VAL A 27 -36.09 29.24 -14.55
N PRO A 28 -34.77 29.28 -14.47
CA PRO A 28 -34.00 28.07 -14.63
C PRO A 28 -34.46 27.02 -13.62
N THR A 29 -35.01 25.92 -14.11
CA THR A 29 -35.37 24.79 -13.27
C THR A 29 -34.09 24.25 -12.69
N THR A 30 -33.97 24.23 -11.35
CA THR A 30 -32.90 23.51 -10.68
C THR A 30 -32.86 22.07 -11.20
N PRO A 31 -31.73 21.56 -11.67
CA PRO A 31 -31.67 20.19 -12.11
C PRO A 31 -32.09 19.28 -10.95
N VAL A 32 -33.10 18.48 -11.18
CA VAL A 32 -33.52 17.43 -10.23
C VAL A 32 -32.38 16.41 -10.23
N ALA A 33 -31.81 16.15 -9.05
CA ALA A 33 -30.82 15.11 -8.90
C ALA A 33 -31.39 13.79 -9.46
N ALA A 34 -30.66 13.16 -10.35
CA ALA A 34 -31.03 11.87 -10.91
C ALA A 34 -31.23 10.86 -9.76
N THR A 35 -32.43 10.29 -9.65
CA THR A 35 -32.76 9.25 -8.66
C THR A 35 -32.28 7.85 -9.10
N GLY A 36 -31.18 7.78 -9.84
CA GLY A 36 -30.52 6.52 -10.20
C GLY A 36 -29.45 6.16 -9.17
N THR A 37 -29.22 4.88 -8.98
CA THR A 37 -28.00 4.41 -8.27
C THR A 37 -26.81 5.05 -8.95
N PRO A 38 -25.91 5.73 -8.22
CA PRO A 38 -24.74 6.33 -8.84
C PRO A 38 -23.98 5.24 -9.60
N GLU A 39 -23.76 5.48 -10.89
CA GLU A 39 -22.90 4.60 -11.68
C GLU A 39 -21.50 4.65 -11.07
N ALA A 40 -20.91 3.50 -10.79
CA ALA A 40 -19.60 3.41 -10.17
C ALA A 40 -18.53 3.78 -11.21
N TYR A 41 -17.98 4.98 -11.11
CA TYR A 41 -16.92 5.46 -11.98
C TYR A 41 -15.55 5.09 -11.40
N SER A 42 -14.57 4.91 -12.29
CA SER A 42 -13.18 4.79 -11.87
C SER A 42 -12.70 6.04 -11.14
N ALA A 43 -11.84 5.84 -10.12
CA ALA A 43 -11.19 6.93 -9.40
C ALA A 43 -10.18 7.69 -10.26
N LEU A 44 -9.59 7.02 -11.26
CA LEU A 44 -8.52 7.55 -12.11
C LEU A 44 -8.69 7.06 -13.56
N ASP A 45 -8.37 7.92 -14.50
CA ASP A 45 -8.02 7.53 -15.86
C ASP A 45 -6.49 7.37 -16.03
N SER A 46 -6.06 6.92 -17.19
CA SER A 46 -4.64 6.66 -17.46
C SER A 46 -3.78 7.92 -17.45
N GLU A 47 -4.32 9.08 -17.89
CA GLU A 47 -3.59 10.34 -17.92
C GLU A 47 -3.38 10.90 -16.51
N ARG A 48 -4.42 10.86 -15.68
CA ARG A 48 -4.32 11.22 -14.27
C ARG A 48 -3.36 10.32 -13.51
N LEU A 49 -3.43 9.02 -13.74
CA LEU A 49 -2.49 8.08 -13.12
C LEU A 49 -1.05 8.41 -13.49
N ALA A 50 -0.76 8.66 -14.78
CA ALA A 50 0.57 9.08 -15.23
C ALA A 50 1.03 10.39 -14.57
N SER A 51 0.15 11.38 -14.47
CA SER A 51 0.45 12.66 -13.80
C SER A 51 0.75 12.49 -12.31
N ILE A 52 0.03 11.59 -11.62
CA ILE A 52 0.27 11.26 -10.21
C ILE A 52 1.65 10.60 -10.04
N LEU A 53 1.98 9.63 -10.88
CA LEU A 53 3.27 8.94 -10.85
C LEU A 53 4.44 9.91 -11.10
N GLU A 54 4.32 10.82 -12.05
CA GLU A 54 5.35 11.83 -12.32
C GLU A 54 5.53 12.82 -11.15
N ARG A 55 4.44 13.21 -10.49
CA ARG A 55 4.49 14.02 -9.27
C ARG A 55 5.21 13.28 -8.14
N ILE A 56 4.87 12.01 -7.92
CA ILE A 56 5.53 11.18 -6.89
C ILE A 56 7.00 10.99 -7.23
N LYS A 57 7.35 10.71 -8.48
CA LYS A 57 8.72 10.54 -8.97
C LYS A 57 9.58 11.78 -8.70
N THR A 58 9.06 12.96 -9.06
CA THR A 58 9.74 14.23 -8.81
C THR A 58 9.92 14.51 -7.32
N GLY A 59 8.85 14.31 -6.52
CA GLY A 59 8.90 14.53 -5.09
C GLY A 59 9.81 13.55 -4.36
N LEU A 60 9.81 12.28 -4.77
CA LEU A 60 10.70 11.27 -4.20
C LEU A 60 12.17 11.57 -4.50
N ALA A 61 12.51 12.03 -5.71
CA ALA A 61 13.87 12.44 -6.05
C ALA A 61 14.36 13.60 -5.18
N GLN A 62 13.48 14.56 -4.87
CA GLN A 62 13.78 15.66 -3.94
C GLN A 62 13.95 15.15 -2.50
N ALA A 63 13.06 14.24 -2.06
CA ALA A 63 13.13 13.63 -0.73
C ALA A 63 14.40 12.79 -0.55
N ASP A 64 14.80 12.03 -1.56
CA ASP A 64 16.04 11.23 -1.55
C ASP A 64 17.29 12.10 -1.46
N THR A 65 17.22 13.33 -1.95
CA THR A 65 18.30 14.32 -1.78
C THR A 65 18.31 14.91 -0.37
N ALA A 66 17.14 15.25 0.17
CA ALA A 66 16.99 15.86 1.50
C ALA A 66 17.19 14.84 2.64
N ARG A 67 16.85 13.57 2.41
CA ARG A 67 16.96 12.42 3.36
C ARG A 67 16.30 12.67 4.71
N THR A 68 15.12 13.27 4.69
CA THR A 68 14.32 13.49 5.91
C THR A 68 12.93 12.88 5.77
N ALA A 69 12.36 12.39 6.88
CA ALA A 69 11.00 11.85 6.89
C ALA A 69 9.95 12.93 6.48
N ASP A 70 10.20 14.19 6.83
CA ASP A 70 9.29 15.30 6.49
C ASP A 70 9.21 15.55 4.98
N SER A 71 10.28 15.29 4.23
CA SER A 71 10.31 15.46 2.78
C SER A 71 9.49 14.41 2.02
N LEU A 72 9.04 13.34 2.68
CA LEU A 72 8.19 12.29 2.10
C LEU A 72 6.70 12.67 2.09
N LYS A 73 6.29 13.67 2.90
CA LYS A 73 4.89 14.09 3.04
C LYS A 73 4.31 14.54 1.70
N GLY A 74 3.12 14.05 1.39
CA GLY A 74 2.41 14.33 0.13
C GLY A 74 2.84 13.45 -1.05
N TYR A 75 3.84 12.58 -0.87
CA TYR A 75 4.34 11.66 -1.89
C TYR A 75 4.27 10.20 -1.44
N LEU A 76 4.64 9.93 -0.20
CA LEU A 76 4.60 8.60 0.41
C LEU A 76 3.75 8.63 1.68
N VAL A 77 3.01 7.54 1.93
CA VAL A 77 2.14 7.37 3.10
C VAL A 77 2.26 5.95 3.66
N GLY A 78 1.90 5.76 4.92
CA GLY A 78 1.85 4.46 5.57
C GLY A 78 3.18 3.72 5.56
N PRO A 79 3.19 2.41 5.21
CA PRO A 79 4.41 1.60 5.21
C PRO A 79 5.48 2.12 4.26
N ALA A 80 5.10 2.69 3.11
CA ALA A 80 6.06 3.28 2.18
C ALA A 80 6.85 4.44 2.82
N ALA A 81 6.17 5.36 3.49
CA ALA A 81 6.83 6.48 4.16
C ALA A 81 7.76 5.99 5.29
N ARG A 82 7.29 5.02 6.09
CA ARG A 82 8.08 4.44 7.19
C ARG A 82 9.33 3.76 6.67
N VAL A 83 9.21 2.83 5.72
CA VAL A 83 10.36 2.09 5.17
C VAL A 83 11.35 3.04 4.49
N ARG A 84 10.89 4.07 3.75
CA ARG A 84 11.81 5.03 3.12
C ARG A 84 12.56 5.85 4.17
N ALA A 85 11.91 6.27 5.25
CA ALA A 85 12.57 7.00 6.34
C ALA A 85 13.65 6.13 7.02
N GLU A 86 13.38 4.84 7.23
CA GLU A 86 14.36 3.90 7.76
C GLU A 86 15.53 3.67 6.78
N GLN A 87 15.26 3.61 5.47
CA GLN A 87 16.32 3.54 4.45
C GLN A 87 17.25 4.78 4.51
N TYR A 88 16.72 5.98 4.76
CA TYR A 88 17.53 7.17 4.94
C TYR A 88 18.40 7.09 6.22
N ALA A 89 17.80 6.65 7.32
CA ALA A 89 18.52 6.48 8.58
C ALA A 89 19.65 5.44 8.44
N LEU A 90 19.37 4.31 7.80
CA LEU A 90 20.32 3.23 7.57
C LEU A 90 21.45 3.67 6.61
N ALA A 91 21.10 4.33 5.50
CA ALA A 91 22.07 4.86 4.55
C ALA A 91 23.01 5.87 5.22
N SER A 92 22.50 6.72 6.10
CA SER A 92 23.30 7.67 6.88
C SER A 92 24.20 6.97 7.89
N ALA A 93 23.67 6.03 8.68
CA ALA A 93 24.43 5.32 9.71
C ALA A 93 25.59 4.47 9.13
N LEU A 94 25.36 3.88 7.95
CA LEU A 94 26.34 3.02 7.27
C LEU A 94 27.23 3.77 6.28
N SER A 95 26.86 5.01 5.91
CA SER A 95 27.44 5.75 4.78
C SER A 95 27.30 4.98 3.45
N GLU A 96 26.13 4.34 3.23
CA GLU A 96 25.85 3.46 2.09
C GLU A 96 24.57 3.89 1.38
N ASP A 97 24.67 4.69 0.30
CA ASP A 97 23.54 5.15 -0.50
C ASP A 97 22.75 4.02 -1.17
N SER A 98 23.38 2.87 -1.37
CA SER A 98 22.76 1.66 -1.91
C SER A 98 21.65 1.08 -1.02
N ARG A 99 21.51 1.55 0.22
CA ARG A 99 20.40 1.20 1.11
C ARG A 99 19.08 1.87 0.74
N ILE A 100 19.13 2.89 -0.10
CA ILE A 100 17.93 3.58 -0.61
C ILE A 100 17.51 2.88 -1.91
N ASN A 101 16.34 2.24 -1.90
CA ASN A 101 15.81 1.54 -3.07
C ASN A 101 15.54 2.50 -4.23
N GLN A 102 16.06 2.19 -5.41
CA GLN A 102 15.79 2.93 -6.64
C GLN A 102 14.49 2.41 -7.26
N ILE A 103 13.35 3.04 -6.93
CA ILE A 103 12.03 2.65 -7.42
C ILE A 103 11.80 3.24 -8.81
N VAL A 104 11.39 2.42 -9.77
CA VAL A 104 10.98 2.86 -11.11
C VAL A 104 9.49 3.17 -11.09
N LEU A 105 9.14 4.42 -11.32
CA LEU A 105 7.74 4.91 -11.30
C LEU A 105 7.14 5.06 -12.70
N ASP A 106 7.91 4.74 -13.74
CA ASP A 106 7.39 4.70 -15.12
C ASP A 106 6.50 3.46 -15.29
N SER A 107 5.21 3.69 -15.52
CA SER A 107 4.20 2.63 -15.57
C SER A 107 4.24 1.84 -16.87
N ALA A 108 4.23 0.50 -16.78
CA ALA A 108 3.92 -0.39 -17.91
C ALA A 108 2.44 -0.77 -17.92
N ALA A 109 1.84 -0.93 -16.74
CA ALA A 109 0.42 -1.21 -16.56
C ALA A 109 -0.09 -0.56 -15.28
N GLY A 110 -1.36 -0.16 -15.27
CA GLY A 110 -1.99 0.43 -14.11
C GLY A 110 -3.50 0.21 -14.09
N ALA A 111 -4.02 -0.07 -12.90
CA ALA A 111 -5.43 -0.22 -12.59
C ALA A 111 -5.83 0.75 -11.48
N ALA A 112 -7.11 1.15 -11.45
CA ALA A 112 -7.65 2.02 -10.43
C ALA A 112 -8.92 1.43 -9.82
N GLY A 113 -9.14 1.71 -8.55
CA GLY A 113 -10.36 1.39 -7.85
C GLY A 113 -11.52 2.28 -8.29
N LEU A 114 -12.76 1.89 -7.93
CA LEU A 114 -13.94 2.71 -8.09
C LEU A 114 -13.90 3.91 -7.13
N ALA A 115 -14.55 5.00 -7.54
CA ALA A 115 -14.47 6.28 -6.83
C ALA A 115 -15.45 6.44 -5.66
N SER A 116 -16.29 5.41 -5.38
CA SER A 116 -17.39 5.48 -4.42
C SER A 116 -16.92 5.74 -2.98
N ASP A 117 -15.79 5.14 -2.58
CA ASP A 117 -15.37 5.10 -1.20
C ASP A 117 -13.88 5.43 -1.02
N PHE A 118 -13.48 5.67 0.22
CA PHE A 118 -12.09 5.86 0.62
C PHE A 118 -11.65 4.73 1.58
N PRO A 119 -10.38 4.34 1.54
CA PRO A 119 -9.32 4.86 0.67
C PRO A 119 -9.48 4.40 -0.78
N ARG A 120 -9.27 5.32 -1.72
CA ARG A 120 -9.17 4.96 -3.14
C ARG A 120 -7.80 4.36 -3.41
N THR A 121 -7.78 3.28 -4.16
CA THR A 121 -6.57 2.49 -4.43
C THR A 121 -6.26 2.47 -5.93
N ALA A 122 -4.97 2.51 -6.28
CA ALA A 122 -4.51 2.15 -7.60
C ALA A 122 -3.33 1.18 -7.48
N VAL A 123 -3.27 0.21 -8.39
CA VAL A 123 -2.16 -0.76 -8.51
C VAL A 123 -1.41 -0.48 -9.79
N VAL A 124 -0.09 -0.43 -9.71
CA VAL A 124 0.79 -0.10 -10.84
C VAL A 124 1.91 -1.13 -10.92
N VAL A 125 2.19 -1.60 -12.13
CA VAL A 125 3.40 -2.35 -12.44
C VAL A 125 4.30 -1.47 -13.29
N SER A 126 5.56 -1.29 -12.86
CA SER A 126 6.50 -0.43 -13.56
C SER A 126 7.02 -1.08 -14.84
N GLN A 127 7.57 -0.24 -15.71
CA GLN A 127 8.47 -0.71 -16.75
C GLN A 127 9.73 -1.32 -16.10
N LYS A 128 10.43 -2.17 -16.83
CA LYS A 128 11.77 -2.61 -16.44
C LYS A 128 12.74 -1.45 -16.56
N ALA A 129 13.58 -1.26 -15.56
CA ALA A 129 14.66 -0.28 -15.64
C ALA A 129 15.74 -0.72 -16.66
N ASP A 130 16.02 -2.03 -16.68
CA ASP A 130 16.87 -2.73 -17.62
C ASP A 130 16.45 -4.21 -17.64
N ASP A 131 16.98 -5.01 -18.56
CA ASP A 131 16.63 -6.42 -18.70
C ASP A 131 17.07 -7.30 -17.53
N ALA A 132 18.00 -6.83 -16.71
CA ALA A 132 18.53 -7.55 -15.56
C ALA A 132 17.70 -7.35 -14.27
N LYS A 133 16.82 -6.34 -14.22
CA LYS A 133 16.01 -5.99 -13.05
C LYS A 133 14.54 -6.31 -13.25
N ALA A 134 13.95 -7.00 -12.28
CA ALA A 134 12.51 -7.23 -12.26
C ALA A 134 11.74 -5.91 -12.08
N PRO A 135 10.53 -5.77 -12.68
CA PRO A 135 9.66 -4.62 -12.45
C PRO A 135 9.28 -4.46 -10.99
N TRP A 136 8.79 -3.26 -10.66
CA TRP A 136 8.16 -2.96 -9.38
C TRP A 136 6.66 -3.13 -9.48
N ILE A 137 6.05 -3.67 -8.43
CA ILE A 137 4.61 -3.57 -8.17
C ILE A 137 4.40 -2.55 -7.06
N MET A 138 3.46 -1.64 -7.26
CA MET A 138 3.22 -0.50 -6.40
C MET A 138 1.74 -0.33 -6.14
N VAL A 139 1.41 0.14 -4.94
CA VAL A 139 0.06 0.54 -4.58
C VAL A 139 0.05 1.99 -4.18
N LEU A 140 -0.83 2.75 -4.82
CA LEU A 140 -1.14 4.14 -4.46
C LEU A 140 -2.42 4.17 -3.65
N SER A 141 -2.49 5.07 -2.65
CA SER A 141 -3.68 5.31 -1.82
C SER A 141 -4.04 6.79 -1.81
N GLN A 142 -5.34 7.07 -1.86
CA GLN A 142 -5.91 8.37 -1.53
C GLN A 142 -6.89 8.17 -0.37
N ASP A 143 -6.55 8.64 0.81
CA ASP A 143 -7.28 8.32 2.03
C ASP A 143 -8.53 9.20 2.22
N GLU A 144 -8.59 10.37 1.59
CA GLU A 144 -9.76 11.27 1.62
C GLU A 144 -9.88 12.13 0.35
N ALA A 145 -11.05 12.73 0.13
CA ALA A 145 -11.41 13.42 -1.12
C ALA A 145 -10.46 14.56 -1.52
N ARG A 146 -9.83 15.23 -0.58
CA ARG A 146 -8.93 16.36 -0.81
C ARG A 146 -7.45 16.00 -0.68
N ALA A 147 -7.14 14.78 -0.26
CA ALA A 147 -5.77 14.28 -0.23
C ALA A 147 -5.27 13.95 -1.64
N ASN A 148 -3.97 13.96 -1.81
CA ASN A 148 -3.35 13.44 -3.01
C ASN A 148 -3.35 11.91 -2.99
N PHE A 149 -3.24 11.28 -4.16
CA PHE A 149 -2.77 9.91 -4.21
C PHE A 149 -1.29 9.87 -3.84
N GLU A 150 -0.92 9.03 -2.91
CA GLU A 150 0.44 8.84 -2.42
C GLU A 150 0.87 7.39 -2.58
N LEU A 151 2.16 7.12 -2.71
CA LEU A 151 2.69 5.77 -2.74
C LEU A 151 2.55 5.16 -1.33
N TRP A 152 1.73 4.10 -1.22
CA TRP A 152 1.45 3.41 0.03
C TRP A 152 2.37 2.21 0.25
N ALA A 153 2.68 1.46 -0.82
CA ALA A 153 3.59 0.32 -0.75
C ALA A 153 4.26 0.08 -2.10
N TRP A 154 5.43 -0.57 -2.06
CA TRP A 154 6.12 -1.08 -3.24
C TRP A 154 6.79 -2.41 -2.95
N GLY A 155 6.98 -3.21 -3.99
CA GLY A 155 7.78 -4.42 -3.96
C GLY A 155 8.38 -4.68 -5.32
N GLN A 156 9.60 -5.23 -5.36
CA GLN A 156 10.13 -5.74 -6.61
C GLN A 156 9.51 -7.10 -6.88
N LEU A 157 9.01 -7.33 -8.10
CA LEU A 157 8.45 -8.62 -8.49
C LEU A 157 9.52 -9.72 -8.35
N PHE A 158 9.10 -10.85 -7.85
CA PHE A 158 9.98 -12.03 -7.79
C PHE A 158 10.16 -12.61 -9.19
N PRO A 159 11.36 -13.07 -9.55
CA PRO A 159 11.56 -13.74 -10.82
C PRO A 159 10.56 -14.89 -11.03
N GLY A 160 9.94 -14.92 -12.22
CA GLY A 160 8.89 -15.90 -12.54
C GLY A 160 7.50 -15.59 -12.03
N ALA A 161 7.31 -14.54 -11.23
CA ALA A 161 5.98 -14.13 -10.78
C ALA A 161 5.10 -13.72 -11.97
N ARG A 162 3.85 -14.20 -11.96
CA ARG A 162 2.83 -13.86 -12.96
C ARG A 162 1.83 -12.91 -12.34
N VAL A 163 1.87 -11.66 -12.75
CA VAL A 163 0.89 -10.65 -12.32
C VAL A 163 -0.40 -10.89 -13.11
N PRO A 164 -1.54 -11.15 -12.46
CA PRO A 164 -2.82 -11.30 -13.14
C PRO A 164 -3.21 -10.03 -13.91
N GLU A 165 -4.01 -10.20 -14.97
CA GLU A 165 -4.57 -9.07 -15.70
C GLU A 165 -5.55 -8.28 -14.83
N THR A 166 -5.49 -6.97 -14.92
CA THR A 166 -6.41 -6.05 -14.25
C THR A 166 -7.22 -5.26 -15.27
N PRO A 167 -8.45 -4.85 -14.94
CA PRO A 167 -9.13 -3.81 -15.72
C PRO A 167 -8.25 -2.57 -15.85
N THR A 168 -8.41 -1.82 -16.94
CA THR A 168 -7.66 -0.57 -17.13
C THR A 168 -8.02 0.46 -16.06
N ALA A 169 -7.15 1.43 -15.82
CA ALA A 169 -7.44 2.52 -14.88
C ALA A 169 -8.76 3.23 -15.21
N ALA A 170 -9.07 3.43 -16.49
CA ALA A 170 -10.31 4.08 -16.92
C ALA A 170 -11.57 3.24 -16.68
N ALA A 171 -11.47 1.92 -16.77
CA ALA A 171 -12.61 1.03 -16.48
C ALA A 171 -12.91 0.97 -14.97
N GLY A 172 -11.88 0.99 -14.15
CA GLY A 172 -11.97 0.83 -12.70
C GLY A 172 -12.33 -0.60 -12.28
N THR A 173 -12.09 -0.92 -11.03
CA THR A 173 -12.46 -2.21 -10.44
C THR A 173 -12.66 -2.09 -8.93
N GLU A 174 -13.23 -3.12 -8.31
CA GLU A 174 -13.48 -3.15 -6.87
C GLU A 174 -12.17 -3.14 -6.07
N ALA A 175 -12.13 -2.35 -4.99
CA ALA A 175 -11.03 -2.36 -4.04
C ALA A 175 -11.10 -3.61 -3.15
N ILE A 176 -9.93 -4.17 -2.86
CA ILE A 176 -9.78 -5.33 -1.96
C ILE A 176 -9.41 -4.85 -0.56
N THR A 177 -10.09 -5.41 0.42
CA THR A 177 -9.88 -5.21 1.85
C THR A 177 -9.47 -6.52 2.54
N ALA A 178 -9.21 -6.46 3.85
CA ALA A 178 -8.78 -7.61 4.66
C ALA A 178 -9.70 -8.85 4.53
N ASP A 179 -11.02 -8.59 4.49
CA ASP A 179 -12.06 -9.62 4.56
C ASP A 179 -12.83 -9.77 3.25
N SER A 180 -12.28 -9.29 2.13
CA SER A 180 -12.91 -9.43 0.82
C SER A 180 -13.20 -10.89 0.48
N THR A 181 -14.43 -11.16 0.04
CA THR A 181 -14.95 -12.49 -0.31
C THR A 181 -14.92 -12.75 -1.82
N GLY A 182 -15.35 -13.94 -2.25
CA GLY A 182 -15.31 -14.36 -3.66
C GLY A 182 -13.90 -14.70 -4.15
N LEU A 183 -13.00 -14.98 -3.22
CA LEU A 183 -11.62 -15.41 -3.44
C LEU A 183 -11.43 -16.81 -2.84
N VAL A 184 -10.43 -17.56 -3.27
CA VAL A 184 -10.12 -18.90 -2.68
C VAL A 184 -9.76 -18.80 -1.19
N SER A 185 -9.31 -17.63 -0.74
CA SER A 185 -9.00 -17.33 0.66
C SER A 185 -9.05 -15.81 0.86
N THR A 186 -9.41 -15.33 2.06
CA THR A 186 -9.37 -13.91 2.36
C THR A 186 -7.93 -13.37 2.35
N PRO A 187 -7.70 -12.08 2.05
CA PRO A 187 -6.37 -11.49 2.16
C PRO A 187 -5.72 -11.69 3.54
N THR A 188 -6.50 -11.63 4.62
CA THR A 188 -6.04 -11.90 5.98
C THR A 188 -5.51 -13.33 6.13
N ASP A 189 -6.25 -14.33 5.63
CA ASP A 189 -5.83 -15.72 5.70
C ASP A 189 -4.60 -16.00 4.84
N VAL A 190 -4.49 -15.37 3.66
CA VAL A 190 -3.31 -15.47 2.80
C VAL A 190 -2.06 -14.93 3.50
N LEU A 191 -2.16 -13.77 4.16
CA LEU A 191 -1.06 -13.22 4.95
C LEU A 191 -0.69 -14.14 6.11
N ALA A 192 -1.69 -14.64 6.84
CA ALA A 192 -1.46 -15.57 7.96
C ALA A 192 -0.76 -16.86 7.49
N ALA A 193 -1.18 -17.42 6.37
CA ALA A 193 -0.56 -18.60 5.78
C ALA A 193 0.88 -18.33 5.30
N TYR A 194 1.14 -17.15 4.74
CA TYR A 194 2.50 -16.75 4.35
C TYR A 194 3.41 -16.56 5.57
N VAL A 195 2.92 -15.91 6.62
CA VAL A 195 3.66 -15.75 7.89
C VAL A 195 3.94 -17.10 8.53
N ASP A 196 2.97 -18.02 8.48
CA ASP A 196 3.20 -19.41 8.93
C ASP A 196 4.30 -20.09 8.07
N ALA A 197 4.30 -19.90 6.75
CA ALA A 197 5.34 -20.44 5.87
C ALA A 197 6.74 -19.88 6.21
N LEU A 198 6.84 -18.63 6.67
CA LEU A 198 8.09 -18.06 7.19
C LEU A 198 8.50 -18.72 8.51
N ASN A 199 7.57 -18.94 9.42
CA ASN A 199 7.85 -19.48 10.75
C ASN A 199 8.08 -21.00 10.72
N ASN A 200 7.38 -21.72 9.85
CA ASN A 200 7.38 -23.18 9.70
C ASN A 200 7.81 -23.59 8.28
N PRO A 201 9.10 -23.50 7.92
CA PRO A 201 9.58 -23.73 6.55
C PRO A 201 9.37 -25.16 6.03
N SER A 202 9.01 -26.11 6.90
CA SER A 202 8.65 -27.48 6.55
C SER A 202 7.14 -27.75 6.66
N GLY A 203 6.35 -26.74 6.98
CA GLY A 203 4.90 -26.85 7.13
C GLY A 203 4.17 -26.83 5.77
N PRO A 204 2.87 -27.13 5.77
CA PRO A 204 2.07 -27.19 4.53
C PRO A 204 2.02 -25.86 3.79
N ASN A 205 1.95 -24.72 4.51
CA ASN A 205 1.93 -23.40 3.91
C ASN A 205 3.26 -23.05 3.20
N ALA A 206 4.38 -23.62 3.65
CA ALA A 206 5.67 -23.44 2.98
C ALA A 206 5.67 -23.99 1.55
N THR A 207 4.90 -25.05 1.27
CA THR A 207 4.74 -25.60 -0.08
C THR A 207 3.83 -24.71 -0.93
N THR A 208 2.75 -24.17 -0.38
CA THR A 208 1.84 -23.25 -1.09
C THR A 208 2.58 -22.02 -1.64
N PHE A 209 3.48 -21.44 -0.85
CA PHE A 209 4.28 -20.29 -1.24
C PHE A 209 5.69 -20.67 -1.71
N ALA A 210 5.91 -21.91 -2.19
CA ALA A 210 7.21 -22.34 -2.66
C ALA A 210 7.63 -21.54 -3.91
N ASN A 211 8.54 -20.61 -3.71
CA ASN A 211 9.22 -19.84 -4.76
C ASN A 211 10.65 -19.58 -4.31
N ASP A 212 11.61 -20.23 -4.96
CA ASP A 212 13.04 -20.11 -4.64
C ASP A 212 13.58 -18.69 -4.88
N GLN A 213 12.83 -17.86 -5.61
CA GLN A 213 13.18 -16.47 -5.90
C GLN A 213 12.52 -15.48 -4.93
N ASP A 214 11.76 -15.97 -3.94
CA ASP A 214 11.18 -15.13 -2.89
C ASP A 214 12.26 -14.64 -1.95
N ARG A 215 12.60 -13.36 -2.10
CA ARG A 215 13.70 -12.72 -1.36
C ARG A 215 13.41 -12.59 0.13
N ILE A 216 12.13 -12.44 0.52
CA ILE A 216 11.75 -12.34 1.94
C ILE A 216 12.00 -13.68 2.62
N ARG A 217 11.51 -14.77 2.02
CA ARG A 217 11.74 -16.13 2.53
C ARG A 217 13.23 -16.47 2.57
N SER A 218 13.96 -16.13 1.51
CA SER A 218 15.43 -16.37 1.43
C SER A 218 16.18 -15.60 2.52
N GLN A 219 15.80 -14.34 2.79
CA GLN A 219 16.43 -13.55 3.84
C GLN A 219 16.16 -14.13 5.23
N VAL A 220 14.88 -14.46 5.53
CA VAL A 220 14.50 -15.10 6.80
C VAL A 220 15.22 -16.43 6.99
N ALA A 221 15.35 -17.25 5.94
CA ALA A 221 16.08 -18.51 6.00
C ALA A 221 17.59 -18.29 6.24
N THR A 222 18.19 -17.30 5.59
CA THR A 222 19.60 -16.91 5.77
C THR A 222 19.84 -16.48 7.21
N ASP A 223 19.04 -15.57 7.73
CA ASP A 223 19.19 -15.09 9.12
C ASP A 223 19.00 -16.23 10.13
N ARG A 224 18.05 -17.13 9.89
CA ARG A 224 17.84 -18.30 10.74
C ARG A 224 19.03 -19.25 10.73
N SER A 225 19.73 -19.41 9.61
CA SER A 225 20.90 -20.28 9.49
C SER A 225 22.10 -19.81 10.33
N ILE A 226 22.10 -18.55 10.76
CA ILE A 226 23.12 -18.03 11.69
C ILE A 226 23.11 -18.79 13.02
N ASN A 227 21.92 -19.28 13.44
CA ASN A 227 21.79 -20.08 14.66
C ASN A 227 22.77 -21.25 14.70
N ASP A 228 22.94 -21.98 13.59
CA ASP A 228 23.81 -23.15 13.52
C ASP A 228 25.30 -22.81 13.75
N GLN A 229 25.68 -21.56 13.46
CA GLN A 229 27.04 -21.08 13.61
C GLN A 229 27.37 -20.60 15.03
N VAL A 230 26.35 -20.31 15.84
CA VAL A 230 26.48 -19.64 17.15
C VAL A 230 26.05 -20.51 18.35
N THR A 231 25.63 -21.77 18.12
CA THR A 231 25.13 -22.69 19.17
C THR A 231 26.01 -22.84 20.38
N ALA A 232 27.35 -22.71 20.21
CA ALA A 232 28.30 -22.74 21.31
C ALA A 232 28.31 -21.49 22.21
N ALA A 233 27.67 -20.38 21.76
CA ALA A 233 27.67 -19.10 22.46
C ALA A 233 26.27 -18.60 22.79
N GLY A 234 25.28 -18.98 21.98
CA GLY A 234 23.91 -18.45 22.11
C GLY A 234 22.93 -19.08 21.13
N THR A 235 21.85 -18.34 20.88
CA THR A 235 20.81 -18.70 19.92
C THR A 235 20.47 -17.53 19.03
N VAL A 236 20.05 -17.83 17.78
CA VAL A 236 19.40 -16.87 16.88
C VAL A 236 18.03 -17.40 16.50
N THR A 237 17.02 -16.59 16.71
CA THR A 237 15.64 -16.87 16.28
C THR A 237 15.13 -15.79 15.35
N VAL A 238 14.25 -16.16 14.41
CA VAL A 238 13.70 -15.23 13.41
C VAL A 238 12.18 -15.41 13.30
N PRO A 239 11.43 -14.96 14.32
CA PRO A 239 9.97 -14.95 14.24
C PRO A 239 9.48 -13.90 13.25
N ALA A 240 8.44 -14.24 12.49
CA ALA A 240 7.69 -13.34 11.62
C ALA A 240 6.27 -13.15 12.16
N ALA A 241 5.69 -11.99 11.90
CA ALA A 241 4.33 -11.63 12.27
C ALA A 241 3.67 -10.80 11.17
N ALA A 242 2.34 -10.85 11.08
CA ALA A 242 1.57 -9.98 10.21
C ALA A 242 1.76 -8.51 10.62
N GLY A 243 1.87 -7.62 9.64
CA GLY A 243 1.88 -6.18 9.87
C GLY A 243 0.50 -5.64 10.22
N THR A 244 0.45 -4.40 10.66
CA THR A 244 -0.79 -3.73 11.12
C THR A 244 -1.30 -2.65 10.17
N ASP A 245 -0.66 -2.44 9.03
CA ASP A 245 -1.00 -1.38 8.06
C ASP A 245 -2.28 -1.68 7.25
N GLY A 246 -2.82 -2.90 7.39
CA GLY A 246 -3.97 -3.37 6.63
C GLY A 246 -3.62 -3.80 5.21
N PHE A 247 -4.62 -3.76 4.35
CA PHE A 247 -4.51 -4.25 2.97
C PHE A 247 -4.94 -3.16 1.98
N ARG A 248 -4.27 -3.10 0.84
CA ARG A 248 -4.66 -2.29 -0.31
C ARG A 248 -4.49 -3.13 -1.57
N GLY A 249 -5.52 -3.20 -2.37
CA GLY A 249 -5.48 -3.99 -3.59
C GLY A 249 -6.70 -3.79 -4.46
N LEU A 250 -6.75 -4.50 -5.57
CA LEU A 250 -7.80 -4.40 -6.57
C LEU A 250 -8.20 -5.79 -7.06
N ARG A 251 -9.46 -5.94 -7.45
CA ARG A 251 -9.94 -7.12 -8.15
C ARG A 251 -9.31 -7.21 -9.54
N THR A 252 -8.94 -8.41 -9.93
CA THR A 252 -8.39 -8.72 -11.27
C THR A 252 -9.50 -8.95 -12.29
N ALA A 253 -9.14 -9.00 -13.57
CA ALA A 253 -10.12 -9.15 -14.66
C ALA A 253 -10.85 -10.51 -14.62
N ASP A 254 -10.23 -11.53 -14.06
CA ASP A 254 -10.80 -12.88 -13.86
C ASP A 254 -11.57 -13.04 -12.55
N GLY A 255 -11.71 -11.96 -11.76
CA GLY A 255 -12.41 -11.95 -10.47
C GLY A 255 -11.55 -12.33 -9.27
N GLY A 256 -10.28 -12.63 -9.44
CA GLY A 256 -9.31 -12.78 -8.38
C GLY A 256 -8.90 -11.43 -7.77
N ALA A 257 -7.74 -11.36 -7.13
CA ALA A 257 -7.23 -10.13 -6.53
C ALA A 257 -5.71 -9.99 -6.64
N ILE A 258 -5.25 -8.74 -6.76
CA ILE A 258 -3.89 -8.33 -6.42
C ILE A 258 -3.99 -7.48 -5.16
N VAL A 259 -3.21 -7.83 -4.13
CA VAL A 259 -3.25 -7.11 -2.85
C VAL A 259 -1.85 -6.93 -2.29
N MET A 260 -1.56 -5.77 -1.72
CA MET A 260 -0.34 -5.53 -0.94
C MET A 260 -0.68 -5.33 0.53
N THR A 261 0.24 -5.75 1.38
CA THR A 261 0.18 -5.63 2.83
C THR A 261 1.59 -5.60 3.40
N THR A 262 1.69 -5.59 4.73
CA THR A 262 2.97 -5.63 5.45
C THR A 262 3.07 -6.85 6.34
N LEU A 263 4.29 -7.21 6.63
CA LEU A 263 4.67 -8.13 7.70
C LEU A 263 5.97 -7.64 8.35
N THR A 264 6.24 -8.12 9.54
CA THR A 264 7.52 -7.91 10.21
C THR A 264 8.21 -9.23 10.47
N TYR A 265 9.54 -9.23 10.47
CA TYR A 265 10.29 -10.32 11.08
C TYR A 265 11.42 -9.74 11.93
N THR A 266 11.79 -10.46 12.98
CA THR A 266 12.78 -10.00 13.96
C THR A 266 13.86 -11.03 14.10
N THR A 267 15.11 -10.66 13.79
CA THR A 267 16.28 -11.48 14.11
C THR A 267 16.70 -11.17 15.53
N GLU A 268 16.51 -12.12 16.44
CA GLU A 268 16.92 -12.03 17.83
C GLU A 268 18.20 -12.82 18.06
N PHE A 269 19.27 -12.12 18.45
CA PHE A 269 20.55 -12.67 18.88
C PHE A 269 20.58 -12.71 20.41
N LYS A 270 20.67 -13.89 21.00
CA LYS A 270 20.67 -14.07 22.46
C LYS A 270 21.89 -14.88 22.92
N ARG A 271 22.77 -14.24 23.68
CA ARG A 271 23.88 -14.95 24.29
C ARG A 271 23.38 -15.77 25.47
N THR A 272 23.61 -17.08 25.46
CA THR A 272 23.19 -18.02 26.52
C THR A 272 24.36 -18.58 27.33
N VAL A 273 25.59 -18.51 26.80
CA VAL A 273 26.78 -18.96 27.48
C VAL A 273 27.56 -17.75 28.00
N LYS A 274 27.83 -17.73 29.30
CA LYS A 274 28.58 -16.64 29.94
C LYS A 274 29.98 -16.51 29.33
N ASP A 275 30.38 -15.30 29.04
CA ASP A 275 31.69 -14.92 28.51
C ASP A 275 32.04 -15.52 27.12
N ALA A 276 31.09 -16.20 26.46
CA ALA A 276 31.27 -16.64 25.09
C ALA A 276 31.28 -15.44 24.12
N GLY A 277 32.16 -15.49 23.14
CA GLY A 277 32.20 -14.51 22.04
C GLY A 277 31.01 -14.71 21.14
N PHE A 278 30.19 -13.67 20.93
CA PHE A 278 29.03 -13.68 20.05
C PHE A 278 28.90 -12.29 19.42
N GLN A 279 28.79 -12.22 18.09
CA GLN A 279 28.68 -10.98 17.34
C GLN A 279 27.40 -10.98 16.49
N ALA A 280 26.70 -9.85 16.47
CA ALA A 280 25.50 -9.66 15.67
C ALA A 280 25.79 -9.17 14.23
N GLY A 281 27.06 -8.94 13.91
CA GLY A 281 27.52 -8.51 12.59
C GLY A 281 27.72 -7.00 12.46
N GLN A 282 28.52 -6.60 11.48
CA GLN A 282 29.01 -5.22 11.34
C GLN A 282 27.91 -4.19 11.11
N THR A 283 26.87 -4.52 10.34
CA THR A 283 25.74 -3.61 10.09
C THR A 283 25.04 -3.24 11.40
N LEU A 284 24.69 -4.26 12.19
CA LEU A 284 24.05 -4.07 13.47
C LEU A 284 24.96 -3.39 14.49
N GLY A 285 26.26 -3.75 14.47
CA GLY A 285 27.28 -3.09 15.28
C GLY A 285 27.40 -1.59 15.01
N LYS A 286 27.42 -1.16 13.76
CA LYS A 286 27.43 0.27 13.40
C LYS A 286 26.16 0.99 13.90
N MET A 287 24.99 0.36 13.78
CA MET A 287 23.71 0.92 14.29
C MET A 287 23.70 1.01 15.82
N LEU A 288 24.39 0.14 16.52
CA LEU A 288 24.54 0.11 17.98
C LEU A 288 25.69 0.98 18.51
N GLY A 289 26.31 1.80 17.67
CA GLY A 289 27.39 2.70 18.08
C GLY A 289 28.81 2.12 17.92
N GLY A 290 28.97 1.08 17.11
CA GLY A 290 30.27 0.52 16.70
C GLY A 290 30.67 -0.80 17.39
N ASP A 291 29.91 -1.29 18.38
CA ASP A 291 30.15 -2.57 19.05
C ASP A 291 29.06 -3.60 18.63
N ASP A 292 29.49 -4.64 17.93
CA ASP A 292 28.64 -5.74 17.47
C ASP A 292 28.58 -6.94 18.45
N ALA A 293 29.27 -6.84 19.60
CA ALA A 293 29.29 -7.90 20.60
C ALA A 293 27.92 -8.05 21.31
N VAL A 294 27.35 -9.23 21.22
CA VAL A 294 26.10 -9.58 21.94
C VAL A 294 26.44 -9.95 23.39
N ARG A 295 26.09 -9.08 24.33
CA ARG A 295 26.31 -9.30 25.78
C ARG A 295 25.08 -9.81 26.53
N GLY A 296 23.92 -9.77 25.89
CA GLY A 296 22.63 -10.22 26.39
C GLY A 296 21.73 -10.63 25.22
N THR A 297 20.70 -9.81 24.95
CA THR A 297 19.87 -9.94 23.77
C THR A 297 20.00 -8.70 22.90
N VAL A 298 20.15 -8.89 21.60
CA VAL A 298 20.12 -7.85 20.56
C VAL A 298 19.08 -8.24 19.54
N THR A 299 18.24 -7.32 19.12
CA THR A 299 17.20 -7.56 18.11
C THR A 299 17.34 -6.62 16.93
N ALA A 300 17.06 -7.14 15.72
CA ALA A 300 16.88 -6.36 14.51
C ALA A 300 15.51 -6.69 13.95
N THR A 301 14.60 -5.71 13.92
CA THR A 301 13.26 -5.86 13.35
C THR A 301 13.23 -5.25 11.95
N TYR A 302 12.67 -5.97 11.01
CA TYR A 302 12.54 -5.59 9.62
C TYR A 302 11.06 -5.47 9.26
N ASP A 303 10.70 -4.35 8.66
CA ASP A 303 9.40 -4.17 8.01
C ASP A 303 9.50 -4.65 6.56
N ALA A 304 8.59 -5.51 6.15
CA ALA A 304 8.49 -5.98 4.77
C ALA A 304 7.14 -5.62 4.18
N MET A 305 7.15 -5.11 2.95
CA MET A 305 5.97 -4.95 2.12
C MET A 305 5.90 -6.13 1.15
N ILE A 306 4.73 -6.75 1.00
CA ILE A 306 4.53 -7.94 0.17
C ILE A 306 3.26 -7.81 -0.67
N ALA A 307 3.36 -8.26 -1.92
CA ALA A 307 2.25 -8.35 -2.85
C ALA A 307 1.83 -9.80 -3.07
N PHE A 308 0.53 -10.06 -3.05
CA PHE A 308 -0.06 -11.35 -3.35
C PHE A 308 -0.99 -11.29 -4.55
N SER A 309 -1.04 -12.40 -5.29
CA SER A 309 -2.15 -12.77 -6.17
C SER A 309 -3.03 -13.78 -5.44
N ILE A 310 -4.33 -13.53 -5.42
CA ILE A 310 -5.33 -14.43 -4.80
C ILE A 310 -6.35 -14.80 -5.88
N PRO A 311 -6.44 -16.08 -6.26
CA PRO A 311 -7.39 -16.51 -7.27
C PRO A 311 -8.85 -16.33 -6.83
N VAL A 312 -9.75 -16.25 -7.83
CA VAL A 312 -11.20 -16.21 -7.60
C VAL A 312 -11.69 -17.50 -6.94
N GLU A 313 -12.74 -17.41 -6.14
CA GLU A 313 -13.40 -18.55 -5.49
C GLU A 313 -13.74 -19.65 -6.50
N GLY A 314 -13.47 -20.90 -6.14
CA GLY A 314 -13.65 -22.06 -7.00
C GLY A 314 -12.50 -22.34 -7.97
N SER A 315 -11.48 -21.49 -8.03
CA SER A 315 -10.23 -21.79 -8.75
C SER A 315 -9.48 -22.95 -8.09
N SER A 316 -8.79 -23.75 -8.90
CA SER A 316 -7.84 -24.78 -8.42
C SER A 316 -6.46 -24.20 -8.09
N ASP A 317 -6.20 -22.95 -8.46
CA ASP A 317 -4.93 -22.29 -8.22
C ASP A 317 -4.80 -21.84 -6.76
N SER A 318 -3.58 -21.81 -6.26
CA SER A 318 -3.27 -21.32 -4.93
C SER A 318 -2.87 -19.84 -4.94
N PRO A 319 -3.04 -19.11 -3.82
CA PRO A 319 -2.46 -17.79 -3.65
C PRO A 319 -0.94 -17.84 -3.86
N ALA A 320 -0.40 -16.75 -4.43
CA ALA A 320 1.01 -16.64 -4.72
C ALA A 320 1.60 -15.31 -4.27
N ALA A 321 2.82 -15.33 -3.73
CA ALA A 321 3.59 -14.12 -3.49
C ALA A 321 4.17 -13.61 -4.81
N LEU A 322 3.80 -12.39 -5.20
CA LEU A 322 4.20 -11.77 -6.46
C LEU A 322 5.53 -11.03 -6.35
N GLY A 323 5.79 -10.40 -5.22
CA GLY A 323 6.96 -9.57 -5.02
C GLY A 323 6.96 -8.91 -3.65
N GLY A 324 8.08 -8.30 -3.28
CA GLY A 324 8.19 -7.63 -2.00
C GLY A 324 9.42 -6.75 -1.87
N SER A 325 9.50 -6.07 -0.74
CA SER A 325 10.61 -5.23 -0.31
C SER A 325 10.80 -5.33 1.20
N VAL A 326 12.03 -5.31 1.64
CA VAL A 326 12.43 -5.23 3.04
C VAL A 326 13.27 -3.97 3.22
#